data_366d086c539401c20ac8da563ada1f01
#
_entry.id   366d086c539401c20ac8da563ada1f01
#
_cell.length_a   1.000
_cell.length_b   1.000
_cell.length_c   1.000
_cell.angle_alpha   90.00
_cell.angle_beta   90.00
_cell.angle_gamma   90.00
#
_symmetry.space_group_name_H-M   'P 1'
#
loop_
_entity.id
_entity.type
_entity.pdbx_description
1 polymer ?
#
loop_
_entity_poly.entity_id
_entity_poly.type
_entity_poly.pdbx_seq_one_letter_code
_entity_poly.pdbx_strand_id
1 'polypeptide(L)'
;MMGTHLKMLSFVWGNILKMSRFDYTFKSMCEDILSSGIVSDGETVRPKWEDGSDAHTVKKFAVVNRYDVDKEFPVPTQRPLAFKSCVEEMLWIWQLHSNNVNDLKTRIWDSWADSDGSIGTAYGYQIGKTSFYHIKSDDIHRDILKVFPNMWFDEKESIYYDGDSKHHIVYHGGKDGSYLLEMNQIDKVLFDLVHTPFSRRIIAHMYNIDELSMMNLYPCAYSCTFNVSVDCKGNKVLNLLLNQRSQDILAANAWNVAQYSVLMHMIAHHVGMRVGELVHVIADAHIYNRHIPVIQELIGRDTYEAPTFRLNKNITDFYDFTVDDVSLVDYKHGEQIKNIPIAV
;
A
#
# COMPACT_ATOMS: atom_id res chain seq x y z
N MET A 1 3.05 50.28 4.75
CA MET A 1 2.58 49.01 5.38
C MET A 1 1.88 48.03 4.42
N MET A 2 1.31 48.44 3.28
CA MET A 2 0.68 47.55 2.30
C MET A 2 1.68 46.67 1.49
N GLY A 3 2.90 47.14 1.25
CA GLY A 3 3.87 46.40 0.42
C GLY A 3 4.52 45.19 1.05
N THR A 4 4.58 45.13 2.38
CA THR A 4 5.14 43.99 3.13
C THR A 4 4.19 42.83 3.25
N HIS A 5 2.89 43.08 3.34
CA HIS A 5 1.86 42.06 3.37
C HIS A 5 1.67 41.34 2.03
N LEU A 6 1.75 42.09 0.91
CA LEU A 6 1.67 41.45 -0.42
C LEU A 6 2.91 40.58 -0.74
N LYS A 7 4.10 41.00 -0.32
CA LYS A 7 5.34 40.21 -0.48
C LYS A 7 5.32 38.96 0.38
N MET A 8 4.76 39.01 1.59
CA MET A 8 4.62 37.87 2.49
C MET A 8 3.59 36.86 1.96
N LEU A 9 2.44 37.32 1.44
CA LEU A 9 1.45 36.48 0.79
C LEU A 9 2.01 35.85 -0.49
N SER A 10 2.71 36.59 -1.35
CA SER A 10 3.31 35.99 -2.57
C SER A 10 4.41 34.97 -2.25
N PHE A 11 5.18 35.16 -1.18
CA PHE A 11 6.18 34.19 -0.72
C PHE A 11 5.56 32.95 -0.14
N VAL A 12 4.50 33.08 0.66
CA VAL A 12 3.74 31.94 1.20
C VAL A 12 3.05 31.15 0.08
N TRP A 13 2.37 31.83 -0.86
CA TRP A 13 1.74 31.19 -2.01
C TRP A 13 2.76 30.58 -2.98
N GLY A 14 3.91 31.22 -3.20
CA GLY A 14 4.99 30.69 -4.05
C GLY A 14 5.63 29.41 -3.49
N ASN A 15 5.72 29.27 -2.17
CA ASN A 15 6.21 28.05 -1.52
C ASN A 15 5.17 26.94 -1.49
N ILE A 16 3.88 27.26 -1.36
CA ILE A 16 2.78 26.27 -1.45
C ILE A 16 2.70 25.67 -2.86
N LEU A 17 2.97 26.47 -3.91
CA LEU A 17 2.98 25.99 -5.30
C LEU A 17 4.18 25.09 -5.65
N LYS A 18 5.19 24.99 -4.80
CA LYS A 18 6.38 24.13 -4.99
C LYS A 18 6.37 22.87 -4.11
N MET A 19 5.46 22.77 -3.15
CA MET A 19 5.40 21.65 -2.23
C MET A 19 4.62 20.50 -2.85
N SER A 20 5.18 19.28 -2.82
CA SER A 20 4.46 18.08 -3.23
C SER A 20 3.21 17.86 -2.38
N ARG A 21 2.20 17.20 -2.95
CA ARG A 21 0.97 16.86 -2.19
C ARG A 21 1.27 15.96 -1.00
N PHE A 22 2.23 15.04 -1.14
CA PHE A 22 2.66 14.20 -0.03
C PHE A 22 3.23 15.05 1.12
N ASP A 23 4.21 15.93 0.83
CA ASP A 23 4.86 16.74 1.86
C ASP A 23 3.89 17.69 2.56
N TYR A 24 2.96 18.29 1.80
CA TYR A 24 1.90 19.11 2.36
C TYR A 24 1.01 18.31 3.34
N THR A 25 0.55 17.13 2.92
CA THR A 25 -0.32 16.26 3.73
C THR A 25 0.42 15.75 4.97
N PHE A 26 1.68 15.31 4.81
CA PHE A 26 2.53 14.86 5.90
C PHE A 26 2.77 15.96 6.93
N LYS A 27 3.16 17.15 6.48
CA LYS A 27 3.39 18.31 7.35
C LYS A 27 2.13 18.67 8.12
N SER A 28 1.01 18.83 7.44
CA SER A 28 -0.29 19.18 8.07
C SER A 28 -0.73 18.14 9.10
N MET A 29 -0.57 16.85 8.78
CA MET A 29 -0.88 15.76 9.72
C MET A 29 0.04 15.78 10.95
N CYS A 30 1.34 15.97 10.76
CA CYS A 30 2.30 16.06 11.87
C CYS A 30 2.01 17.26 12.77
N GLU A 31 1.75 18.44 12.19
CA GLU A 31 1.39 19.66 12.94
C GLU A 31 0.11 19.45 13.75
N ASP A 32 -0.91 18.80 13.18
CA ASP A 32 -2.15 18.50 13.89
C ASP A 32 -1.93 17.50 15.03
N ILE A 33 -1.16 16.41 14.81
CA ILE A 33 -0.82 15.45 15.88
C ILE A 33 -0.04 16.13 17.00
N LEU A 34 0.98 16.91 16.69
CA LEU A 34 1.83 17.56 17.70
C LEU A 34 1.09 18.65 18.49
N SER A 35 0.16 19.38 17.86
CA SER A 35 -0.53 20.50 18.51
C SER A 35 -1.75 20.09 19.33
N SER A 36 -2.43 19.01 18.96
CA SER A 36 -3.73 18.64 19.53
C SER A 36 -3.93 17.12 19.67
N GLY A 37 -2.85 16.33 19.55
CA GLY A 37 -2.88 14.89 19.78
C GLY A 37 -3.01 14.52 21.26
N ILE A 38 -3.44 13.30 21.50
CA ILE A 38 -3.54 12.70 22.84
C ILE A 38 -2.20 12.05 23.14
N VAL A 39 -1.62 12.39 24.32
CA VAL A 39 -0.37 11.82 24.81
C VAL A 39 -0.68 10.55 25.60
N SER A 40 0.09 9.49 25.38
CA SER A 40 -0.06 8.20 26.08
C SER A 40 0.80 8.09 27.37
N ASP A 41 1.35 9.20 27.87
CA ASP A 41 2.13 9.20 29.10
C ASP A 41 1.26 8.72 30.28
N GLY A 42 1.79 7.75 31.03
CA GLY A 42 1.06 7.14 32.15
C GLY A 42 0.13 5.98 31.74
N GLU A 43 -0.05 5.70 30.46
CA GLU A 43 -0.73 4.49 29.99
C GLU A 43 0.26 3.29 29.96
N THR A 44 -0.25 2.09 30.15
CA THR A 44 0.52 0.87 29.89
C THR A 44 0.58 0.66 28.39
N VAL A 45 1.77 0.75 27.81
CA VAL A 45 2.00 0.57 26.38
C VAL A 45 2.79 -0.72 26.11
N ARG A 46 2.44 -1.41 25.02
CA ARG A 46 3.12 -2.64 24.60
C ARG A 46 4.52 -2.36 24.02
N PRO A 47 4.67 -1.38 23.09
CA PRO A 47 5.95 -1.15 22.43
C PRO A 47 7.02 -0.67 23.40
N LYS A 48 8.25 -1.15 23.19
CA LYS A 48 9.43 -0.79 23.96
C LYS A 48 10.52 -0.24 23.05
N TRP A 49 11.31 0.66 23.57
CA TRP A 49 12.57 1.04 22.96
C TRP A 49 13.62 -0.05 23.20
N GLU A 50 14.74 0.01 22.46
CA GLU A 50 15.87 -0.93 22.58
C GLU A 50 16.43 -1.00 24.02
N ASP A 51 16.35 0.09 24.80
CA ASP A 51 16.77 0.14 26.19
C ASP A 51 15.72 -0.41 27.19
N GLY A 52 14.63 -0.97 26.69
CA GLY A 52 13.54 -1.56 27.47
C GLY A 52 12.53 -0.55 28.04
N SER A 53 12.74 0.75 27.87
CA SER A 53 11.80 1.78 28.31
C SER A 53 10.53 1.82 27.43
N ASP A 54 9.44 2.33 28.00
CA ASP A 54 8.14 2.43 27.33
C ASP A 54 8.20 3.41 26.15
N ALA A 55 7.70 2.96 24.99
CA ALA A 55 7.62 3.79 23.81
C ALA A 55 6.26 4.51 23.74
N HIS A 56 6.16 5.63 24.45
CA HIS A 56 4.97 6.47 24.48
C HIS A 56 4.81 7.28 23.18
N THR A 57 3.58 7.68 22.89
CA THR A 57 3.20 8.38 21.64
C THR A 57 2.36 9.61 21.91
N VAL A 58 2.36 10.52 20.94
CA VAL A 58 1.29 11.50 20.70
C VAL A 58 0.51 11.02 19.50
N LYS A 59 -0.81 10.92 19.61
CA LYS A 59 -1.66 10.27 18.59
C LYS A 59 -2.96 11.02 18.29
N LYS A 60 -3.46 10.81 17.07
CA LYS A 60 -4.79 11.23 16.64
C LYS A 60 -5.59 10.03 16.17
N PHE A 61 -6.88 10.05 16.50
CA PHE A 61 -7.84 9.06 16.04
C PHE A 61 -8.46 9.47 14.70
N ALA A 62 -8.57 8.51 13.77
CA ALA A 62 -9.30 8.63 12.51
C ALA A 62 -8.77 9.74 11.57
N VAL A 63 -7.49 9.72 11.25
CA VAL A 63 -6.90 10.58 10.22
C VAL A 63 -7.20 10.03 8.83
N VAL A 64 -7.61 10.91 7.91
CA VAL A 64 -7.90 10.55 6.51
C VAL A 64 -7.07 11.44 5.57
N ASN A 65 -6.16 10.83 4.84
CA ASN A 65 -5.34 11.47 3.83
C ASN A 65 -5.81 11.08 2.42
N ARG A 66 -5.70 12.01 1.46
CA ARG A 66 -6.11 11.79 0.07
C ARG A 66 -5.01 12.19 -0.89
N TYR A 67 -4.70 11.30 -1.82
CA TYR A 67 -3.67 11.49 -2.84
C TYR A 67 -4.25 11.21 -4.23
N ASP A 68 -4.24 12.19 -5.11
CA ASP A 68 -4.58 12.03 -6.53
C ASP A 68 -3.35 11.46 -7.26
N VAL A 69 -3.27 10.12 -7.30
CA VAL A 69 -2.10 9.39 -7.77
C VAL A 69 -1.90 9.53 -9.29
N ASP A 70 -2.97 9.87 -10.04
CA ASP A 70 -2.88 10.17 -11.48
C ASP A 70 -2.13 11.48 -11.75
N LYS A 71 -2.28 12.45 -10.85
CA LYS A 71 -1.63 13.77 -11.02
C LYS A 71 -0.23 13.82 -10.47
N GLU A 72 0.00 13.16 -9.33
CA GLU A 72 1.25 13.25 -8.60
C GLU A 72 1.51 11.96 -7.83
N PHE A 73 2.68 11.37 -8.03
CA PHE A 73 3.07 10.20 -7.25
C PHE A 73 3.45 10.63 -5.81
N PRO A 74 2.74 10.13 -4.78
CA PRO A 74 2.92 10.59 -3.41
C PRO A 74 4.14 9.95 -2.75
N VAL A 75 5.21 10.71 -2.66
CA VAL A 75 6.48 10.32 -2.04
C VAL A 75 7.10 11.53 -1.31
N PRO A 76 7.80 11.33 -0.17
CA PRO A 76 8.43 12.42 0.56
C PRO A 76 9.57 13.04 -0.25
N THR A 77 9.70 14.38 -0.20
CA THR A 77 10.87 15.09 -0.74
C THR A 77 11.75 15.68 0.36
N GLN A 78 11.30 15.77 1.59
CA GLN A 78 12.07 16.26 2.74
C GLN A 78 13.21 15.30 3.15
N ARG A 79 13.09 14.03 2.82
CA ARG A 79 14.12 12.97 2.92
C ARG A 79 13.89 11.91 1.85
N PRO A 80 14.90 11.10 1.48
CA PRO A 80 14.71 10.03 0.50
C PRO A 80 13.85 8.90 1.07
N LEU A 81 13.08 8.26 0.19
CA LEU A 81 12.49 6.96 0.41
C LEU A 81 13.37 5.88 -0.25
N ALA A 82 13.60 4.77 0.44
CA ALA A 82 14.23 3.58 -0.15
C ALA A 82 13.23 2.88 -1.11
N PHE A 83 12.95 3.54 -2.25
CA PHE A 83 11.83 3.22 -3.13
C PHE A 83 11.88 1.77 -3.64
N LYS A 84 13.06 1.29 -4.07
CA LYS A 84 13.19 -0.11 -4.54
C LYS A 84 12.84 -1.13 -3.45
N SER A 85 13.29 -0.92 -2.23
CA SER A 85 12.96 -1.78 -1.09
C SER A 85 11.47 -1.73 -0.73
N CYS A 86 10.87 -0.54 -0.86
CA CYS A 86 9.43 -0.33 -0.69
C CYS A 86 8.61 -1.13 -1.70
N VAL A 87 9.02 -1.14 -2.98
CA VAL A 87 8.40 -1.93 -4.05
C VAL A 87 8.61 -3.43 -3.83
N GLU A 88 9.82 -3.83 -3.45
CA GLU A 88 10.16 -5.23 -3.16
C GLU A 88 9.24 -5.83 -2.08
N GLU A 89 9.02 -5.12 -0.97
CA GLU A 89 8.10 -5.53 0.08
C GLU A 89 6.64 -5.62 -0.44
N MET A 90 6.22 -4.67 -1.27
CA MET A 90 4.88 -4.71 -1.86
C MET A 90 4.71 -5.95 -2.74
N LEU A 91 5.68 -6.29 -3.59
CA LEU A 91 5.66 -7.50 -4.42
C LEU A 91 5.72 -8.78 -3.56
N TRP A 92 6.51 -8.77 -2.48
CA TRP A 92 6.58 -9.86 -1.52
C TRP A 92 5.22 -10.18 -0.89
N ILE A 93 4.43 -9.16 -0.55
CA ILE A 93 3.08 -9.32 0.01
C ILE A 93 2.07 -9.74 -1.08
N TRP A 94 2.03 -9.00 -2.20
CA TRP A 94 0.91 -9.03 -3.14
C TRP A 94 1.10 -9.94 -4.36
N GLN A 95 2.33 -10.31 -4.70
CA GLN A 95 2.64 -11.26 -5.78
C GLN A 95 3.16 -12.59 -5.26
N LEU A 96 4.22 -12.54 -4.42
CA LEU A 96 4.84 -13.77 -3.89
C LEU A 96 3.99 -14.41 -2.80
N HIS A 97 3.05 -13.67 -2.21
CA HIS A 97 2.21 -14.14 -1.11
C HIS A 97 3.04 -14.71 0.06
N SER A 98 4.27 -14.22 0.21
CA SER A 98 5.20 -14.76 1.18
C SER A 98 5.01 -14.12 2.56
N ASN A 99 5.34 -14.89 3.58
CA ASN A 99 5.48 -14.48 4.97
C ASN A 99 6.88 -14.80 5.52
N ASN A 100 7.83 -15.15 4.64
CA ASN A 100 9.21 -15.45 5.03
C ASN A 100 10.13 -14.28 4.67
N VAL A 101 10.83 -13.72 5.65
CA VAL A 101 11.72 -12.56 5.46
C VAL A 101 12.97 -12.91 4.64
N ASN A 102 13.29 -14.20 4.49
CA ASN A 102 14.40 -14.64 3.64
C ASN A 102 14.14 -14.44 2.14
N ASP A 103 12.89 -14.20 1.75
CA ASP A 103 12.50 -13.83 0.38
C ASP A 103 12.72 -12.33 0.11
N LEU A 104 13.07 -11.54 1.13
CA LEU A 104 13.37 -10.11 1.01
C LEU A 104 14.88 -9.87 1.03
N LYS A 105 15.36 -8.90 0.25
CA LYS A 105 16.74 -8.40 0.35
C LYS A 105 16.94 -7.44 1.52
N THR A 106 15.87 -6.83 1.98
CA THR A 106 15.88 -5.89 3.11
C THR A 106 15.70 -6.62 4.43
N ARG A 107 16.21 -6.04 5.53
CA ARG A 107 16.16 -6.61 6.87
C ARG A 107 15.13 -5.92 7.78
N ILE A 108 14.21 -5.18 7.20
CA ILE A 108 13.26 -4.36 7.96
C ILE A 108 12.23 -5.18 8.76
N TRP A 109 12.06 -6.45 8.40
CA TRP A 109 11.12 -7.37 9.05
C TRP A 109 11.76 -8.34 10.05
N ASP A 110 13.10 -8.38 10.15
CA ASP A 110 13.85 -9.35 10.97
C ASP A 110 13.40 -9.37 12.44
N SER A 111 13.03 -8.21 13.00
CA SER A 111 12.59 -8.11 14.41
C SER A 111 11.26 -8.83 14.70
N TRP A 112 10.48 -9.18 13.68
CA TRP A 112 9.20 -9.88 13.81
C TRP A 112 9.26 -11.31 13.27
N ALA A 113 10.40 -11.73 12.72
CA ALA A 113 10.58 -13.08 12.21
C ALA A 113 10.95 -14.05 13.34
N ASP A 114 10.46 -15.28 13.21
CA ASP A 114 10.91 -16.41 14.04
C ASP A 114 12.26 -16.97 13.54
N SER A 115 12.72 -18.08 14.15
CA SER A 115 14.00 -18.72 13.80
C SER A 115 14.06 -19.21 12.35
N ASP A 116 12.92 -19.48 11.73
CA ASP A 116 12.80 -19.99 10.37
C ASP A 116 12.61 -18.86 9.35
N GLY A 117 12.57 -17.62 9.84
CA GLY A 117 12.36 -16.41 9.04
C GLY A 117 10.90 -16.10 8.76
N SER A 118 9.95 -16.78 9.41
CA SER A 118 8.52 -16.55 9.20
C SER A 118 7.99 -15.44 10.11
N ILE A 119 7.09 -14.61 9.59
CA ILE A 119 6.27 -13.66 10.37
C ILE A 119 4.89 -14.24 10.75
N GLY A 120 4.75 -15.55 10.66
CA GLY A 120 3.49 -16.27 10.89
C GLY A 120 2.50 -16.09 9.76
N THR A 121 1.21 -16.23 10.05
CA THR A 121 0.13 -16.16 9.04
C THR A 121 -0.24 -14.72 8.67
N ALA A 122 0.72 -13.78 8.68
CA ALA A 122 0.49 -12.36 8.44
C ALA A 122 0.71 -11.95 6.98
N TYR A 123 0.18 -10.81 6.60
CA TYR A 123 0.40 -10.09 5.32
C TYR A 123 0.28 -10.95 4.06
N GLY A 124 1.40 -11.32 3.42
CA GLY A 124 1.42 -12.07 2.17
C GLY A 124 0.69 -13.41 2.28
N TYR A 125 0.83 -14.11 3.41
CA TYR A 125 0.08 -15.33 3.67
C TYR A 125 -1.44 -15.11 3.54
N GLN A 126 -1.98 -14.02 4.09
CA GLN A 126 -3.41 -13.74 4.02
C GLN A 126 -3.86 -13.35 2.60
N ILE A 127 -3.05 -12.64 1.85
CA ILE A 127 -3.34 -12.30 0.45
C ILE A 127 -3.34 -13.54 -0.43
N GLY A 128 -2.38 -14.45 -0.22
CA GLY A 128 -2.26 -15.71 -0.97
C GLY A 128 -3.23 -16.81 -0.54
N LYS A 129 -3.93 -16.64 0.58
CA LYS A 129 -4.89 -17.62 1.06
C LYS A 129 -6.04 -17.76 0.08
N THR A 130 -6.25 -18.98 -0.42
CA THR A 130 -7.34 -19.28 -1.36
C THR A 130 -8.68 -19.36 -0.67
N SER A 131 -9.74 -19.05 -1.42
CA SER A 131 -11.13 -19.17 -1.02
C SER A 131 -11.99 -19.56 -2.21
N PHE A 132 -13.17 -20.11 -1.91
CA PHE A 132 -14.14 -20.51 -2.92
C PHE A 132 -15.04 -19.35 -3.33
N TYR A 133 -15.15 -19.12 -4.64
CA TYR A 133 -15.96 -18.07 -5.21
C TYR A 133 -16.95 -18.64 -6.24
N HIS A 134 -18.23 -18.31 -6.06
CA HIS A 134 -19.24 -18.57 -7.08
C HIS A 134 -19.22 -17.47 -8.13
N ILE A 135 -18.87 -17.83 -9.35
CA ILE A 135 -18.79 -16.94 -10.51
C ILE A 135 -19.92 -17.22 -11.48
N LYS A 136 -20.64 -16.17 -11.89
CA LYS A 136 -21.58 -16.24 -12.99
C LYS A 136 -20.88 -15.85 -14.29
N SER A 137 -20.96 -16.72 -15.30
CA SER A 137 -20.32 -16.52 -16.58
C SER A 137 -21.05 -17.37 -17.64
N ASP A 138 -21.08 -16.89 -18.87
CA ASP A 138 -21.52 -17.65 -20.04
C ASP A 138 -20.41 -18.57 -20.56
N ASP A 139 -19.14 -18.19 -20.30
CA ASP A 139 -17.95 -18.95 -20.66
C ASP A 139 -16.81 -18.62 -19.67
N ILE A 140 -16.68 -19.46 -18.66
CA ILE A 140 -15.73 -19.22 -17.57
C ILE A 140 -14.28 -19.36 -18.01
N HIS A 141 -13.98 -20.24 -18.99
CA HIS A 141 -12.61 -20.40 -19.51
C HIS A 141 -12.14 -19.12 -20.21
N ARG A 142 -12.99 -18.57 -21.07
CA ARG A 142 -12.73 -17.29 -21.74
C ARG A 142 -12.55 -16.15 -20.72
N ASP A 143 -13.40 -16.12 -19.70
CA ASP A 143 -13.40 -15.05 -18.73
C ASP A 143 -12.16 -15.09 -17.82
N ILE A 144 -11.64 -16.27 -17.46
CA ILE A 144 -10.37 -16.43 -16.74
C ILE A 144 -9.21 -15.98 -17.64
N LEU A 145 -9.13 -16.49 -18.89
CA LEU A 145 -8.02 -16.15 -19.79
C LEU A 145 -8.03 -14.68 -20.24
N LYS A 146 -9.14 -13.99 -20.11
CA LYS A 146 -9.21 -12.55 -20.33
C LYS A 146 -8.50 -11.76 -19.24
N VAL A 147 -8.50 -12.26 -17.99
CA VAL A 147 -7.81 -11.65 -16.85
C VAL A 147 -6.35 -12.10 -16.81
N PHE A 148 -6.12 -13.38 -17.03
CA PHE A 148 -4.83 -14.06 -16.91
C PHE A 148 -4.45 -14.71 -18.25
N PRO A 149 -4.02 -13.93 -19.26
CA PRO A 149 -3.82 -14.43 -20.63
C PRO A 149 -2.68 -15.44 -20.76
N ASN A 150 -1.76 -15.49 -19.79
CA ASN A 150 -0.65 -16.43 -19.78
C ASN A 150 -1.00 -17.79 -19.16
N MET A 151 -2.16 -17.92 -18.52
CA MET A 151 -2.61 -19.20 -17.94
C MET A 151 -3.04 -20.20 -19.01
N TRP A 152 -2.80 -21.46 -18.72
CA TRP A 152 -3.31 -22.60 -19.48
C TRP A 152 -4.11 -23.54 -18.57
N PHE A 153 -5.10 -24.23 -19.10
CA PHE A 153 -5.98 -25.11 -18.35
C PHE A 153 -5.56 -26.57 -18.48
N ASP A 154 -5.30 -27.24 -17.36
CA ASP A 154 -5.13 -28.69 -17.29
C ASP A 154 -6.48 -29.36 -17.03
N GLU A 155 -7.00 -30.07 -18.04
CA GLU A 155 -8.32 -30.75 -17.94
C GLU A 155 -8.32 -31.93 -16.93
N LYS A 156 -7.16 -32.53 -16.66
CA LYS A 156 -7.07 -33.70 -15.75
C LYS A 156 -7.11 -33.24 -14.30
N GLU A 157 -6.40 -32.17 -14.00
CA GLU A 157 -6.32 -31.62 -12.65
C GLU A 157 -7.42 -30.57 -12.40
N SER A 158 -8.08 -30.09 -13.47
CA SER A 158 -9.06 -29.00 -13.40
C SER A 158 -8.46 -27.71 -12.82
N ILE A 159 -7.23 -27.38 -13.22
CA ILE A 159 -6.48 -26.25 -12.71
C ILE A 159 -5.98 -25.39 -13.86
N TYR A 160 -6.05 -24.06 -13.69
CA TYR A 160 -5.35 -23.08 -14.53
C TYR A 160 -4.01 -22.81 -13.89
N TYR A 161 -2.94 -22.92 -14.66
CA TYR A 161 -1.56 -22.65 -14.26
C TYR A 161 -0.99 -21.47 -15.03
N ASP A 162 -0.22 -20.63 -14.36
CA ASP A 162 0.76 -19.76 -14.98
C ASP A 162 2.10 -20.51 -15.11
N GLY A 163 2.95 -20.11 -16.05
CA GLY A 163 4.11 -20.87 -16.60
C GLY A 163 4.98 -21.64 -15.61
N ASP A 164 5.22 -21.17 -14.39
CA ASP A 164 6.05 -21.85 -13.39
C ASP A 164 5.26 -22.40 -12.18
N SER A 165 3.96 -22.55 -12.32
CA SER A 165 3.03 -23.26 -11.41
C SER A 165 2.84 -22.70 -9.99
N LYS A 166 3.41 -21.56 -9.64
CA LYS A 166 3.19 -20.93 -8.32
C LYS A 166 1.85 -20.21 -8.24
N HIS A 167 1.39 -19.67 -9.37
CA HIS A 167 0.12 -19.00 -9.51
C HIS A 167 -0.87 -19.94 -10.21
N HIS A 168 -1.96 -20.29 -9.53
CA HIS A 168 -2.96 -21.21 -10.07
C HIS A 168 -4.37 -20.88 -9.57
N ILE A 169 -5.38 -21.23 -10.39
CA ILE A 169 -6.79 -21.14 -10.08
C ILE A 169 -7.40 -22.53 -10.24
N VAL A 170 -8.07 -23.04 -9.19
CA VAL A 170 -8.70 -24.37 -9.24
C VAL A 170 -10.15 -24.24 -9.70
N TYR A 171 -10.52 -25.03 -10.71
CA TYR A 171 -11.87 -25.12 -11.25
C TYR A 171 -12.60 -26.32 -10.65
N HIS A 172 -13.58 -26.07 -9.79
CA HIS A 172 -14.39 -27.11 -9.13
C HIS A 172 -15.64 -27.50 -9.92
N GLY A 173 -15.74 -27.07 -11.16
CA GLY A 173 -16.91 -27.35 -12.02
C GLY A 173 -18.01 -26.31 -11.86
N GLY A 174 -19.11 -26.55 -12.58
CA GLY A 174 -20.28 -25.68 -12.58
C GLY A 174 -21.30 -26.10 -13.61
N LYS A 175 -22.49 -25.50 -13.53
CA LYS A 175 -23.58 -25.69 -14.49
C LYS A 175 -24.47 -24.47 -14.53
N ASP A 176 -25.25 -24.35 -15.58
CA ASP A 176 -26.27 -23.30 -15.73
C ASP A 176 -25.68 -21.88 -15.57
N GLY A 177 -24.44 -21.67 -16.07
CA GLY A 177 -23.75 -20.38 -15.99
C GLY A 177 -23.27 -19.99 -14.59
N SER A 178 -23.22 -20.91 -13.64
CA SER A 178 -22.68 -20.70 -12.30
C SER A 178 -21.54 -21.69 -12.05
N TYR A 179 -20.35 -21.17 -11.77
CA TYR A 179 -19.10 -21.93 -11.62
C TYR A 179 -18.50 -21.69 -10.25
N LEU A 180 -17.83 -22.70 -9.69
CA LEU A 180 -17.08 -22.61 -8.45
C LEU A 180 -15.58 -22.60 -8.78
N LEU A 181 -14.93 -21.50 -8.43
CA LEU A 181 -13.47 -21.32 -8.55
C LEU A 181 -12.86 -21.18 -7.16
N GLU A 182 -11.67 -21.73 -6.99
CA GLU A 182 -10.83 -21.47 -5.84
C GLU A 182 -9.64 -20.64 -6.31
N MET A 183 -9.47 -19.46 -5.72
CA MET A 183 -8.42 -18.51 -6.05
C MET A 183 -8.04 -17.67 -4.83
N ASN A 184 -6.88 -17.04 -4.88
CA ASN A 184 -6.43 -16.12 -3.83
C ASN A 184 -7.17 -14.76 -3.89
N GLN A 185 -6.89 -13.89 -2.91
CA GLN A 185 -7.61 -12.62 -2.79
C GLN A 185 -7.29 -11.64 -3.92
N ILE A 186 -6.03 -11.57 -4.39
CA ILE A 186 -5.67 -10.64 -5.47
C ILE A 186 -6.21 -11.11 -6.82
N ASP A 187 -6.24 -12.42 -7.09
CA ASP A 187 -6.87 -12.95 -8.29
C ASP A 187 -8.36 -12.59 -8.35
N LYS A 188 -9.03 -12.72 -7.22
CA LYS A 188 -10.44 -12.32 -7.12
C LYS A 188 -10.63 -10.82 -7.35
N VAL A 189 -9.74 -9.96 -6.84
CA VAL A 189 -9.76 -8.52 -7.09
C VAL A 189 -9.57 -8.23 -8.58
N LEU A 190 -8.56 -8.83 -9.21
CA LEU A 190 -8.29 -8.63 -10.65
C LEU A 190 -9.47 -9.12 -11.50
N PHE A 191 -10.02 -10.29 -11.19
CA PHE A 191 -11.19 -10.84 -11.87
C PHE A 191 -12.40 -9.90 -11.77
N ASP A 192 -12.72 -9.42 -10.58
CA ASP A 192 -13.85 -8.51 -10.38
C ASP A 192 -13.65 -7.15 -11.07
N LEU A 193 -12.44 -6.60 -11.05
CA LEU A 193 -12.13 -5.34 -11.72
C LEU A 193 -12.35 -5.44 -13.26
N VAL A 194 -12.07 -6.59 -13.86
CA VAL A 194 -12.30 -6.82 -15.30
C VAL A 194 -13.78 -7.05 -15.61
N HIS A 195 -14.48 -7.89 -14.83
CA HIS A 195 -15.82 -8.39 -15.17
C HIS A 195 -16.95 -7.61 -14.50
N THR A 196 -16.74 -7.13 -13.28
CA THR A 196 -17.75 -6.40 -12.47
C THR A 196 -17.16 -5.14 -11.84
N PRO A 197 -16.52 -4.23 -12.62
CA PRO A 197 -15.69 -3.13 -12.10
C PRO A 197 -16.42 -2.19 -11.15
N PHE A 198 -17.74 -2.03 -11.29
CA PHE A 198 -18.55 -1.17 -10.43
C PHE A 198 -19.13 -1.88 -9.20
N SER A 199 -18.66 -3.10 -8.91
CA SER A 199 -19.03 -3.82 -7.70
C SER A 199 -18.49 -3.09 -6.46
N ARG A 200 -19.33 -3.02 -5.41
CA ARG A 200 -18.96 -2.46 -4.10
C ARG A 200 -18.35 -3.53 -3.16
N ARG A 201 -17.99 -4.70 -3.71
CA ARG A 201 -17.52 -5.87 -2.96
C ARG A 201 -16.07 -6.24 -3.31
N ILE A 202 -15.35 -5.37 -4.01
CA ILE A 202 -13.96 -5.62 -4.41
C ILE A 202 -13.07 -5.22 -3.25
N ILE A 203 -12.74 -6.17 -2.41
CA ILE A 203 -12.02 -5.97 -1.15
C ILE A 203 -10.97 -7.08 -0.99
N ALA A 204 -9.78 -6.71 -0.54
CA ALA A 204 -8.80 -7.63 0.01
C ALA A 204 -8.52 -7.24 1.46
N HIS A 205 -8.32 -8.22 2.35
CA HIS A 205 -8.04 -7.96 3.76
C HIS A 205 -7.07 -8.98 4.36
N MET A 206 -6.28 -8.53 5.35
CA MET A 206 -5.22 -9.32 5.96
C MET A 206 -5.49 -9.59 7.46
N TYR A 207 -6.54 -8.99 8.04
CA TYR A 207 -6.88 -9.14 9.46
C TYR A 207 -7.86 -10.29 9.64
N ASN A 208 -7.33 -11.50 9.74
CA ASN A 208 -8.12 -12.72 9.92
C ASN A 208 -8.20 -13.07 11.40
N ILE A 209 -9.40 -12.92 12.00
CA ILE A 209 -9.62 -13.08 13.43
C ILE A 209 -9.26 -14.50 13.90
N ASP A 210 -9.54 -15.50 13.09
CA ASP A 210 -9.30 -16.91 13.45
C ASP A 210 -7.80 -17.27 13.50
N GLU A 211 -6.95 -16.45 12.88
CA GLU A 211 -5.50 -16.69 12.73
C GLU A 211 -4.62 -15.65 13.41
N LEU A 212 -5.19 -14.68 14.14
CA LEU A 212 -4.41 -13.62 14.80
C LEU A 212 -3.35 -14.17 15.76
N SER A 213 -3.66 -15.26 16.47
CA SER A 213 -2.71 -15.88 17.41
C SER A 213 -1.49 -16.52 16.74
N MET A 214 -1.55 -16.74 15.42
CA MET A 214 -0.48 -17.31 14.61
C MET A 214 0.31 -16.21 13.85
N MET A 215 0.01 -14.94 14.08
CA MET A 215 0.68 -13.80 13.48
C MET A 215 1.69 -13.20 14.46
N ASN A 216 2.97 -13.10 14.08
CA ASN A 216 3.99 -12.46 14.91
C ASN A 216 3.77 -10.94 14.97
N LEU A 217 3.16 -10.35 13.94
CA LEU A 217 2.71 -8.97 13.91
C LEU A 217 1.33 -8.88 13.25
N TYR A 218 0.35 -8.35 13.99
CA TYR A 218 -0.97 -8.08 13.42
C TYR A 218 -0.88 -7.01 12.33
N PRO A 219 -1.46 -7.24 11.13
CA PRO A 219 -1.36 -6.30 10.02
C PRO A 219 -1.81 -4.89 10.41
N CYS A 220 -0.93 -3.91 10.21
CA CYS A 220 -1.25 -2.48 10.40
C CYS A 220 -2.10 -1.97 9.23
N ALA A 221 -1.60 -2.12 8.00
CA ALA A 221 -2.37 -1.99 6.78
C ALA A 221 -3.16 -3.29 6.58
N TYR A 222 -4.45 -3.27 6.89
CA TYR A 222 -5.19 -4.52 7.03
C TYR A 222 -6.28 -4.75 5.98
N SER A 223 -6.71 -3.71 5.27
CA SER A 223 -7.78 -3.83 4.28
C SER A 223 -7.63 -2.83 3.15
N CYS A 224 -7.87 -3.30 1.93
CA CYS A 224 -7.92 -2.53 0.69
C CYS A 224 -9.31 -2.68 0.06
N THR A 225 -10.02 -1.56 -0.13
CA THR A 225 -11.27 -1.53 -0.88
C THR A 225 -11.02 -0.84 -2.21
N PHE A 226 -11.26 -1.56 -3.30
CA PHE A 226 -11.12 -1.05 -4.66
C PHE A 226 -12.47 -0.52 -5.17
N ASN A 227 -12.43 0.62 -5.83
CA ASN A 227 -13.61 1.25 -6.39
C ASN A 227 -13.29 1.82 -7.77
N VAL A 228 -14.20 1.69 -8.72
CA VAL A 228 -14.03 2.23 -10.06
C VAL A 228 -15.02 3.36 -10.28
N SER A 229 -14.50 4.51 -10.71
CA SER A 229 -15.26 5.65 -11.21
C SER A 229 -15.08 5.80 -12.73
N VAL A 230 -15.78 6.75 -13.33
CA VAL A 230 -15.65 7.07 -14.76
C VAL A 230 -15.30 8.55 -14.87
N ASP A 231 -14.25 8.88 -15.63
CA ASP A 231 -13.86 10.26 -15.88
C ASP A 231 -14.78 10.93 -16.94
N CYS A 232 -14.60 12.24 -17.15
CA CYS A 232 -15.38 12.99 -18.11
C CYS A 232 -15.20 12.55 -19.58
N LYS A 233 -14.22 11.71 -19.87
CA LYS A 233 -13.94 11.13 -21.20
C LYS A 233 -14.49 9.70 -21.33
N GLY A 234 -15.12 9.17 -20.30
CA GLY A 234 -15.63 7.79 -20.27
C GLY A 234 -14.60 6.72 -19.90
N ASN A 235 -13.37 7.08 -19.49
CA ASN A 235 -12.39 6.11 -19.07
C ASN A 235 -12.68 5.62 -17.64
N LYS A 236 -12.48 4.33 -17.40
CA LYS A 236 -12.52 3.75 -16.05
C LYS A 236 -11.30 4.19 -15.26
N VAL A 237 -11.52 4.57 -14.01
CA VAL A 237 -10.51 5.08 -13.07
C VAL A 237 -10.56 4.25 -11.81
N LEU A 238 -9.45 3.58 -11.49
CA LEU A 238 -9.29 2.77 -10.28
C LEU A 238 -8.93 3.64 -9.08
N ASN A 239 -9.75 3.59 -8.04
CA ASN A 239 -9.50 4.23 -6.74
C ASN A 239 -9.26 3.15 -5.69
N LEU A 240 -8.47 3.48 -4.67
CA LEU A 240 -8.16 2.60 -3.55
C LEU A 240 -8.40 3.30 -2.22
N LEU A 241 -9.14 2.65 -1.33
CA LEU A 241 -9.20 3.00 0.08
C LEU A 241 -8.37 2.01 0.87
N LEU A 242 -7.28 2.50 1.48
CA LEU A 242 -6.40 1.76 2.38
C LEU A 242 -6.82 2.02 3.82
N ASN A 243 -7.19 0.98 4.56
CA ASN A 243 -7.44 1.06 5.99
C ASN A 243 -6.23 0.57 6.78
N GLN A 244 -5.75 1.42 7.70
CA GLN A 244 -4.73 1.08 8.69
C GLN A 244 -5.28 1.24 10.11
N ARG A 245 -5.09 0.20 10.94
CA ARG A 245 -5.45 0.28 12.37
C ARG A 245 -4.47 1.12 13.18
N SER A 246 -3.22 1.23 12.71
CA SER A 246 -2.12 1.87 13.42
C SER A 246 -1.04 2.31 12.42
N GLN A 247 -0.45 3.49 12.63
CA GLN A 247 0.56 4.07 11.74
C GLN A 247 1.61 4.83 12.52
N ASP A 248 2.85 4.33 12.54
CA ASP A 248 4.01 5.15 12.87
C ASP A 248 4.26 6.16 11.74
N ILE A 249 4.03 7.43 12.04
CA ILE A 249 4.07 8.49 11.04
C ILE A 249 5.49 8.71 10.51
N LEU A 250 6.50 8.60 11.36
CA LEU A 250 7.89 8.78 10.93
C LEU A 250 8.40 7.58 10.13
N ALA A 251 8.25 6.38 10.65
CA ALA A 251 8.89 5.20 10.07
C ALA A 251 8.12 4.63 8.87
N ALA A 252 6.78 4.57 8.94
CA ALA A 252 5.99 3.77 8.01
C ALA A 252 5.07 4.56 7.07
N ASN A 253 4.69 5.82 7.38
CA ASN A 253 3.70 6.53 6.58
C ASN A 253 4.10 6.68 5.10
N ALA A 254 5.29 7.22 4.83
CA ALA A 254 5.78 7.40 3.46
C ALA A 254 5.93 6.07 2.70
N TRP A 255 6.34 5.03 3.42
CA TRP A 255 6.52 3.69 2.90
C TRP A 255 5.19 3.10 2.41
N ASN A 256 4.18 3.07 3.27
CA ASN A 256 2.88 2.50 2.90
C ASN A 256 2.18 3.30 1.80
N VAL A 257 2.20 4.64 1.86
CA VAL A 257 1.59 5.47 0.81
C VAL A 257 2.22 5.18 -0.56
N ALA A 258 3.55 5.08 -0.64
CA ALA A 258 4.24 4.74 -1.88
C ALA A 258 3.94 3.31 -2.35
N GLN A 259 3.96 2.32 -1.44
CA GLN A 259 3.63 0.92 -1.77
C GLN A 259 2.27 0.77 -2.41
N TYR A 260 1.23 1.31 -1.77
CA TYR A 260 -0.13 1.18 -2.27
C TYR A 260 -0.40 2.03 -3.51
N SER A 261 0.36 3.11 -3.72
CA SER A 261 0.34 3.86 -4.99
C SER A 261 0.95 3.04 -6.13
N VAL A 262 2.07 2.34 -5.91
CA VAL A 262 2.65 1.41 -6.91
C VAL A 262 1.68 0.27 -7.20
N LEU A 263 1.10 -0.35 -6.17
CA LEU A 263 0.10 -1.41 -6.31
C LEU A 263 -1.08 -0.95 -7.21
N MET A 264 -1.60 0.26 -6.97
CA MET A 264 -2.66 0.84 -7.80
C MET A 264 -2.24 0.97 -9.27
N HIS A 265 -1.02 1.44 -9.54
CA HIS A 265 -0.50 1.58 -10.91
C HIS A 265 -0.40 0.22 -11.62
N MET A 266 0.12 -0.80 -10.94
CA MET A 266 0.28 -2.15 -11.51
C MET A 266 -1.09 -2.79 -11.78
N ILE A 267 -2.01 -2.76 -10.81
CA ILE A 267 -3.37 -3.29 -10.97
C ILE A 267 -4.12 -2.52 -12.09
N ALA A 268 -4.10 -1.19 -12.06
CA ALA A 268 -4.78 -0.37 -13.07
C ALA A 268 -4.26 -0.67 -14.49
N HIS A 269 -2.95 -0.85 -14.63
CA HIS A 269 -2.35 -1.20 -15.91
C HIS A 269 -2.79 -2.58 -16.39
N HIS A 270 -2.74 -3.59 -15.52
CA HIS A 270 -3.18 -4.96 -15.84
C HIS A 270 -4.65 -5.01 -16.30
N VAL A 271 -5.54 -4.31 -15.59
CA VAL A 271 -6.98 -4.32 -15.93
C VAL A 271 -7.39 -3.26 -16.97
N GLY A 272 -6.44 -2.53 -17.56
CA GLY A 272 -6.69 -1.53 -18.60
C GLY A 272 -7.44 -0.29 -18.10
N MET A 273 -7.17 0.18 -16.88
CA MET A 273 -7.77 1.37 -16.27
C MET A 273 -6.74 2.47 -16.05
N ARG A 274 -7.21 3.70 -15.83
CA ARG A 274 -6.38 4.77 -15.27
C ARG A 274 -6.31 4.64 -13.75
N VAL A 275 -5.24 5.12 -13.14
CA VAL A 275 -5.19 5.30 -11.69
C VAL A 275 -5.99 6.54 -11.28
N GLY A 276 -6.51 6.55 -10.08
CA GLY A 276 -7.26 7.65 -9.51
C GLY A 276 -6.75 8.05 -8.13
N GLU A 277 -7.61 8.03 -7.15
CA GLU A 277 -7.33 8.50 -5.79
C GLU A 277 -6.96 7.34 -4.87
N LEU A 278 -5.88 7.51 -4.10
CA LEU A 278 -5.58 6.74 -2.89
C LEU A 278 -6.15 7.49 -1.68
N VAL A 279 -7.10 6.87 -1.00
CA VAL A 279 -7.62 7.34 0.29
C VAL A 279 -7.00 6.49 1.40
N HIS A 280 -6.19 7.11 2.25
CA HIS A 280 -5.50 6.46 3.35
C HIS A 280 -6.20 6.80 4.67
N VAL A 281 -6.87 5.83 5.26
CA VAL A 281 -7.60 5.94 6.53
C VAL A 281 -6.78 5.30 7.64
N ILE A 282 -6.44 6.07 8.66
CA ILE A 282 -5.59 5.67 9.77
C ILE A 282 -6.38 5.80 11.07
N ALA A 283 -6.67 4.69 11.74
CA ALA A 283 -7.41 4.71 12.99
C ALA A 283 -6.57 5.31 14.14
N ASP A 284 -5.30 4.91 14.27
CA ASP A 284 -4.35 5.44 15.25
C ASP A 284 -3.11 5.97 14.51
N ALA A 285 -3.09 7.27 14.26
CA ALA A 285 -1.97 7.99 13.66
C ALA A 285 -1.08 8.55 14.76
N HIS A 286 0.14 8.01 14.93
CA HIS A 286 0.97 8.35 16.08
C HIS A 286 2.41 8.72 15.73
N ILE A 287 2.97 9.58 16.57
CA ILE A 287 4.39 9.96 16.61
C ILE A 287 4.93 9.51 17.96
N TYR A 288 5.92 8.61 17.95
CA TYR A 288 6.60 8.21 19.17
C TYR A 288 7.35 9.38 19.81
N ASN A 289 7.45 9.40 21.14
CA ASN A 289 8.09 10.47 21.89
C ASN A 289 9.52 10.77 21.42
N ARG A 290 10.33 9.74 21.13
CA ARG A 290 11.70 9.91 20.59
C ARG A 290 11.73 10.35 19.12
N HIS A 291 10.62 10.26 18.42
CA HIS A 291 10.50 10.74 17.04
C HIS A 291 10.12 12.22 16.93
N ILE A 292 9.62 12.84 18.02
CA ILE A 292 9.14 14.24 17.98
C ILE A 292 10.20 15.21 17.47
N PRO A 293 11.47 15.19 17.96
CA PRO A 293 12.49 16.11 17.45
C PRO A 293 12.78 15.92 15.95
N VAL A 294 12.75 14.66 15.49
CA VAL A 294 13.00 14.32 14.09
C VAL A 294 11.84 14.80 13.19
N ILE A 295 10.61 14.64 13.65
CA ILE A 295 9.42 15.15 12.94
C ILE A 295 9.47 16.69 12.86
N GLN A 296 9.81 17.38 13.97
CA GLN A 296 9.95 18.84 13.99
C GLN A 296 11.01 19.34 13.01
N GLU A 297 12.14 18.63 12.91
CA GLU A 297 13.16 18.91 11.90
C GLU A 297 12.61 18.71 10.49
N LEU A 298 11.98 17.54 10.21
CA LEU A 298 11.46 17.20 8.88
C LEU A 298 10.44 18.20 8.36
N ILE A 299 9.44 18.56 9.17
CA ILE A 299 8.40 19.50 8.75
C ILE A 299 8.91 20.93 8.54
N GLY A 300 10.11 21.24 9.05
CA GLY A 300 10.83 22.50 8.83
C GLY A 300 11.74 22.51 7.61
N ARG A 301 12.01 21.36 6.97
CA ARG A 301 12.90 21.25 5.81
C ARG A 301 12.28 21.82 4.55
N ASP A 302 13.14 22.22 3.60
CA ASP A 302 12.73 22.54 2.24
C ASP A 302 12.12 21.31 1.56
N THR A 303 11.20 21.57 0.65
CA THR A 303 10.51 20.56 -0.17
C THR A 303 10.83 20.76 -1.63
N TYR A 304 10.66 19.73 -2.44
CA TYR A 304 10.89 19.74 -3.88
C TYR A 304 9.61 19.35 -4.61
N GLU A 305 9.62 19.54 -5.93
CA GLU A 305 8.55 19.00 -6.78
C GLU A 305 8.53 17.49 -6.73
N ALA A 306 7.34 16.90 -6.78
CA ALA A 306 7.18 15.46 -6.82
C ALA A 306 7.85 14.84 -8.06
N PRO A 307 8.47 13.67 -7.94
CA PRO A 307 9.04 12.96 -9.08
C PRO A 307 7.97 12.47 -10.04
N THR A 308 8.39 12.19 -11.27
CA THR A 308 7.56 11.48 -12.24
C THR A 308 7.68 9.97 -11.99
N PHE A 309 6.57 9.31 -11.68
CA PHE A 309 6.51 7.84 -11.62
C PHE A 309 6.48 7.25 -13.03
N ARG A 310 7.27 6.21 -13.26
CA ARG A 310 7.28 5.43 -14.50
C ARG A 310 7.04 3.97 -14.20
N LEU A 311 6.13 3.37 -14.99
CA LEU A 311 5.86 1.94 -15.05
C LEU A 311 6.26 1.42 -16.42
N ASN A 312 6.90 0.25 -16.48
CA ASN A 312 7.18 -0.45 -17.73
C ASN A 312 5.86 -0.97 -18.35
N LYS A 313 5.39 -0.28 -19.37
CA LYS A 313 4.11 -0.61 -20.04
C LYS A 313 4.17 -1.87 -20.92
N ASN A 314 5.33 -2.46 -21.12
CA ASN A 314 5.47 -3.71 -21.87
C ASN A 314 5.07 -4.93 -21.03
N ILE A 315 5.12 -4.81 -19.70
CA ILE A 315 4.60 -5.82 -18.78
C ILE A 315 3.10 -5.61 -18.68
N THR A 316 2.31 -6.61 -18.99
CA THR A 316 0.84 -6.54 -19.00
C THR A 316 0.20 -7.41 -17.93
N ASP A 317 0.90 -8.41 -17.43
CA ASP A 317 0.43 -9.25 -16.34
C ASP A 317 0.90 -8.68 -14.98
N PHE A 318 0.01 -8.70 -13.99
CA PHE A 318 0.31 -8.22 -12.63
C PHE A 318 1.45 -9.03 -12.00
N TYR A 319 1.51 -10.33 -12.27
CA TYR A 319 2.50 -11.23 -11.68
C TYR A 319 3.88 -11.15 -12.32
N ASP A 320 4.00 -10.55 -13.50
CA ASP A 320 5.28 -10.39 -14.22
C ASP A 320 6.07 -9.15 -13.81
N PHE A 321 5.45 -8.20 -13.07
CA PHE A 321 6.16 -7.00 -12.62
C PHE A 321 7.27 -7.33 -11.63
N THR A 322 8.39 -6.65 -11.81
CA THR A 322 9.56 -6.70 -10.92
C THR A 322 9.86 -5.31 -10.36
N VAL A 323 10.80 -5.24 -9.41
CA VAL A 323 11.29 -3.96 -8.84
C VAL A 323 11.88 -3.04 -9.91
N ASP A 324 12.44 -3.60 -10.99
CA ASP A 324 13.09 -2.81 -12.05
C ASP A 324 12.11 -2.26 -13.09
N ASP A 325 10.83 -2.67 -13.04
CA ASP A 325 9.78 -2.18 -13.93
C ASP A 325 9.15 -0.86 -13.48
N VAL A 326 9.55 -0.36 -12.31
CA VAL A 326 9.08 0.92 -11.78
C VAL A 326 10.24 1.83 -11.39
N SER A 327 10.07 3.13 -11.58
CA SER A 327 11.08 4.12 -11.19
C SER A 327 10.48 5.49 -10.89
N LEU A 328 11.22 6.27 -10.09
CA LEU A 328 10.97 7.69 -9.86
C LEU A 328 12.01 8.49 -10.65
N VAL A 329 11.55 9.29 -11.61
CA VAL A 329 12.40 10.15 -12.44
C VAL A 329 12.39 11.56 -11.87
N ASP A 330 13.54 12.20 -11.86
CA ASP A 330 13.76 13.53 -11.28
C ASP A 330 13.42 13.62 -9.78
N TYR A 331 13.63 12.53 -9.03
CA TYR A 331 13.39 12.47 -7.59
C TYR A 331 14.46 13.29 -6.83
N LYS A 332 14.15 14.54 -6.57
CA LYS A 332 14.93 15.43 -5.71
C LYS A 332 14.41 15.34 -4.29
N HIS A 333 15.32 15.31 -3.33
CA HIS A 333 14.98 15.19 -1.91
C HIS A 333 16.07 15.80 -1.02
N GLY A 334 15.70 16.10 0.23
CA GLY A 334 16.64 16.48 1.28
C GLY A 334 17.52 15.31 1.74
N GLU A 335 18.36 15.56 2.73
CA GLU A 335 19.29 14.57 3.25
C GLU A 335 18.54 13.47 4.06
N GLN A 336 19.11 12.26 4.04
CA GLN A 336 18.58 11.16 4.85
C GLN A 336 18.83 11.40 6.34
N ILE A 337 17.82 11.09 7.14
CA ILE A 337 17.95 11.03 8.60
C ILE A 337 18.38 9.63 8.98
N LYS A 338 19.50 9.54 9.68
CA LYS A 338 20.09 8.28 10.14
C LYS A 338 19.72 8.01 11.59
N ASN A 339 19.85 6.75 12.00
CA ASN A 339 19.70 6.30 13.39
C ASN A 339 18.32 6.67 14.01
N ILE A 340 17.26 6.54 13.22
CA ILE A 340 15.90 6.67 13.74
C ILE A 340 15.66 5.48 14.68
N PRO A 341 15.37 5.70 15.98
CA PRO A 341 15.09 4.61 16.90
C PRO A 341 13.80 3.88 16.50
N ILE A 342 13.75 2.58 16.66
CA ILE A 342 12.58 1.75 16.38
C ILE A 342 12.01 1.23 17.71
N ALA A 343 10.70 1.33 17.86
CA ALA A 343 9.96 0.72 18.97
C ALA A 343 9.36 -0.63 18.51
N VAL A 344 9.51 -1.68 19.31
CA VAL A 344 9.06 -3.04 19.00
C VAL A 344 8.04 -3.56 20.02
#